data_d172a0408f623c4ce136a4b3b4f5c04c
#
_entry.id   d172a0408f623c4ce136a4b3b4f5c04c
#
_cell.length_a   1.000
_cell.length_b   1.000
_cell.length_c   1.000
_cell.angle_alpha   90.00
_cell.angle_beta   90.00
_cell.angle_gamma   90.00
#
_symmetry.space_group_name_H-M   'P 1'
#
loop_
_entity.id
_entity.type
_entity.pdbx_description
1 polymer ?
#
loop_
_entity_poly.entity_id
_entity_poly.type
_entity_poly.pdbx_seq_one_letter_code
_entity_poly.pdbx_strand_id
1 'polypeptide(L)'
;MTRVGCFPGTFDPLTVAHVAVAEAARRVAGLDRVELVLSEVTLGKEHLGDGDAHRRAEAARAVVADRRWLAVVVSPHRLVADLAQGYDAVVMGADKWRQVIDPAWYGDDPAARDAAVARLP
;
A
#
# COMPACT_ATOMS: atom_id res chain seq x y z
N MET A 1 2.18 -10.30 -20.33
CA MET A 1 2.87 -9.77 -19.13
C MET A 1 1.86 -9.57 -18.01
N THR A 2 2.23 -9.93 -16.81
CA THR A 2 1.39 -9.74 -15.64
C THR A 2 1.52 -8.30 -15.14
N ARG A 3 0.38 -7.61 -15.02
CA ARG A 3 0.34 -6.25 -14.48
C ARG A 3 -0.13 -6.33 -13.03
N VAL A 4 0.65 -5.78 -12.12
CA VAL A 4 0.38 -5.86 -10.67
C VAL A 4 0.31 -4.47 -10.07
N GLY A 5 -0.75 -4.21 -9.29
CA GLY A 5 -0.92 -2.99 -8.53
C GLY A 5 -0.50 -3.15 -7.08
N CYS A 6 0.10 -2.11 -6.52
CA CYS A 6 0.44 -2.01 -5.11
C CYS A 6 -0.63 -1.18 -4.40
N PHE A 7 -1.25 -1.74 -3.38
CA PHE A 7 -2.22 -1.02 -2.55
C PHE A 7 -1.66 -0.95 -1.12
N PRO A 8 -0.93 0.13 -0.80
CA PRO A 8 -0.36 0.28 0.53
C PRO A 8 -1.43 0.66 1.55
N GLY A 9 -1.34 0.10 2.74
CA GLY A 9 -2.27 0.42 3.80
C GLY A 9 -1.96 -0.26 5.11
N THR A 10 -2.68 0.14 6.15
CA THR A 10 -2.58 -0.48 7.48
C THR A 10 -3.47 -1.72 7.57
N PHE A 11 -4.65 -1.67 6.95
CA PHE A 11 -5.64 -2.76 6.93
C PHE A 11 -5.91 -3.33 8.34
N ASP A 12 -6.36 -2.47 9.23
CA ASP A 12 -6.59 -2.80 10.64
C ASP A 12 -8.02 -2.41 11.08
N PRO A 13 -9.03 -3.20 10.72
CA PRO A 13 -9.00 -4.38 9.84
C PRO A 13 -9.16 -4.04 8.37
N LEU A 14 -8.93 -5.02 7.51
CA LEU A 14 -9.35 -4.95 6.12
C LEU A 14 -10.88 -4.95 6.05
N THR A 15 -11.44 -4.02 5.26
CA THR A 15 -12.89 -3.87 5.13
C THR A 15 -13.36 -4.15 3.71
N VAL A 16 -14.67 -4.31 3.55
CA VAL A 16 -15.28 -4.45 2.21
C VAL A 16 -15.00 -3.24 1.33
N ALA A 17 -14.85 -2.05 1.92
CA ALA A 17 -14.49 -0.85 1.16
C ALA A 17 -13.09 -0.97 0.56
N HIS A 18 -12.13 -1.49 1.29
CA HIS A 18 -10.78 -1.74 0.75
C HIS A 18 -10.82 -2.71 -0.42
N VAL A 19 -11.57 -3.79 -0.30
CA VAL A 19 -11.71 -4.79 -1.36
C VAL A 19 -12.38 -4.19 -2.59
N ALA A 20 -13.41 -3.35 -2.40
CA ALA A 20 -14.10 -2.68 -3.49
C ALA A 20 -13.17 -1.72 -4.24
N VAL A 21 -12.33 -0.96 -3.52
CA VAL A 21 -11.33 -0.06 -4.13
C VAL A 21 -10.31 -0.86 -4.91
N ALA A 22 -9.80 -1.96 -4.37
CA ALA A 22 -8.86 -2.81 -5.06
C ALA A 22 -9.45 -3.39 -6.35
N GLU A 23 -10.71 -3.81 -6.33
CA GLU A 23 -11.38 -4.34 -7.51
C GLU A 23 -11.59 -3.26 -8.57
N ALA A 24 -12.01 -2.07 -8.17
CA ALA A 24 -12.19 -0.94 -9.08
C ALA A 24 -10.86 -0.57 -9.74
N ALA A 25 -9.78 -0.50 -8.97
CA ALA A 25 -8.44 -0.20 -9.50
C ALA A 25 -7.98 -1.27 -10.48
N ARG A 26 -8.23 -2.54 -10.20
CA ARG A 26 -7.89 -3.64 -11.09
C ARG A 26 -8.56 -3.48 -12.45
N ARG A 27 -9.83 -3.12 -12.46
CA ARG A 27 -10.60 -2.91 -13.71
C ARG A 27 -10.13 -1.67 -14.45
N VAL A 28 -10.02 -0.55 -13.76
CA VAL A 28 -9.69 0.76 -14.37
C VAL A 28 -8.29 0.77 -14.95
N ALA A 29 -7.32 0.20 -14.25
CA ALA A 29 -5.92 0.17 -14.67
C ALA A 29 -5.53 -1.08 -15.47
N GLY A 30 -6.46 -2.00 -15.68
CA GLY A 30 -6.18 -3.23 -16.42
C GLY A 30 -5.15 -4.11 -15.71
N LEU A 31 -5.28 -4.27 -14.40
CA LEU A 31 -4.35 -5.06 -13.59
C LEU A 31 -4.81 -6.51 -13.52
N ASP A 32 -3.85 -7.43 -13.60
CA ASP A 32 -4.10 -8.85 -13.41
C ASP A 32 -4.22 -9.20 -11.92
N ARG A 33 -3.53 -8.41 -11.09
CA ARG A 33 -3.41 -8.69 -9.67
C ARG A 33 -3.23 -7.38 -8.89
N VAL A 34 -3.73 -7.35 -7.66
CA VAL A 34 -3.47 -6.28 -6.69
C VAL A 34 -2.88 -6.91 -5.45
N GLU A 35 -1.82 -6.31 -4.92
CA GLU A 35 -1.23 -6.71 -3.65
C GLU A 35 -1.50 -5.64 -2.61
N LEU A 36 -2.14 -6.06 -1.51
CA LEU A 36 -2.29 -5.24 -0.32
C LEU A 36 -0.94 -5.29 0.39
N VAL A 37 -0.26 -4.15 0.49
CA VAL A 37 1.09 -4.09 1.03
C VAL A 37 1.07 -3.41 2.39
N LEU A 38 1.43 -4.16 3.44
CA LEU A 38 1.53 -3.65 4.79
C LEU A 38 3.00 -3.37 5.11
N SER A 39 3.29 -2.16 5.58
CA SER A 39 4.63 -1.84 6.08
C SER A 39 4.82 -2.40 7.48
N GLU A 40 5.99 -2.97 7.75
CA GLU A 40 6.36 -3.35 9.12
C GLU A 40 6.42 -2.13 10.03
N VAL A 41 6.78 -0.96 9.45
CA VAL A 41 6.79 0.33 10.16
C VAL A 41 5.93 1.31 9.38
N THR A 42 4.67 1.49 9.80
CA THR A 42 3.74 2.40 9.15
C THR A 42 3.98 3.82 9.64
N LEU A 43 4.21 4.75 8.70
CA LEU A 43 4.38 6.17 9.02
C LEU A 43 3.14 6.71 9.75
N GLY A 44 3.39 7.46 10.82
CA GLY A 44 2.33 8.01 11.67
C GLY A 44 1.70 7.00 12.63
N LYS A 45 2.12 5.74 12.57
CA LYS A 45 1.60 4.65 13.42
C LYS A 45 2.72 3.81 14.02
N GLU A 46 3.83 4.44 14.34
CA GLU A 46 5.02 3.75 14.89
C GLU A 46 4.77 3.13 16.26
N HIS A 47 3.65 3.48 16.91
CA HIS A 47 3.22 2.85 18.16
C HIS A 47 2.77 1.39 17.99
N LEU A 48 2.52 0.94 16.75
CA LEU A 48 2.23 -0.46 16.49
C LEU A 48 3.50 -1.29 16.63
N GLY A 49 3.43 -2.39 17.35
CA GLY A 49 4.59 -3.24 17.60
C GLY A 49 5.09 -3.98 16.36
N ASP A 50 6.32 -4.49 16.41
CA ASP A 50 6.99 -5.14 15.29
C ASP A 50 6.23 -6.33 14.70
N GLY A 51 5.54 -7.12 15.53
CA GLY A 51 4.77 -8.27 15.05
C GLY A 51 3.38 -7.92 14.51
N ASP A 52 2.95 -6.67 14.65
CA ASP A 52 1.58 -6.28 14.36
C ASP A 52 1.24 -6.32 12.87
N ALA A 53 2.18 -5.93 12.00
CA ALA A 53 1.97 -5.99 10.55
C ALA A 53 1.73 -7.42 10.08
N HIS A 54 2.50 -8.38 10.58
CA HIS A 54 2.34 -9.79 10.23
C HIS A 54 1.01 -10.35 10.72
N ARG A 55 0.57 -9.97 11.91
CA ARG A 55 -0.74 -10.38 12.45
C ARG A 55 -1.87 -9.81 11.60
N ARG A 56 -1.80 -8.53 11.24
CA ARG A 56 -2.80 -7.89 10.37
C ARG A 56 -2.80 -8.51 8.98
N ALA A 57 -1.63 -8.86 8.46
CA ALA A 57 -1.51 -9.52 7.17
C ALA A 57 -2.18 -10.90 7.18
N GLU A 58 -2.00 -11.69 8.24
CA GLU A 58 -2.66 -13.00 8.35
C GLU A 58 -4.18 -12.86 8.39
N ALA A 59 -4.69 -11.90 9.16
CA ALA A 59 -6.12 -11.63 9.21
C ALA A 59 -6.65 -11.21 7.83
N ALA A 60 -5.93 -10.37 7.10
CA ALA A 60 -6.31 -9.95 5.76
C ALA A 60 -6.28 -11.11 4.77
N ARG A 61 -5.27 -11.98 4.85
CA ARG A 61 -5.18 -13.16 3.98
C ARG A 61 -6.39 -14.07 4.12
N ALA A 62 -6.88 -14.25 5.35
CA ALA A 62 -8.06 -15.06 5.59
C ALA A 62 -9.30 -14.46 4.90
N VAL A 63 -9.43 -13.13 4.90
CA VAL A 63 -10.56 -12.44 4.27
C VAL A 63 -10.53 -12.56 2.75
N VAL A 64 -9.35 -12.51 2.13
CA VAL A 64 -9.22 -12.49 0.66
C VAL A 64 -8.87 -13.84 0.05
N ALA A 65 -8.88 -14.90 0.82
CA ALA A 65 -8.42 -16.22 0.40
C ALA A 65 -9.12 -16.77 -0.84
N ASP A 66 -10.37 -16.37 -1.08
CA ASP A 66 -11.17 -16.80 -2.23
C ASP A 66 -10.96 -15.94 -3.48
N ARG A 67 -10.14 -14.87 -3.40
CA ARG A 67 -9.88 -13.97 -4.52
C ARG A 67 -8.46 -14.15 -5.03
N ARG A 68 -8.29 -14.83 -6.15
CA ARG A 68 -6.97 -15.14 -6.72
C ARG A 68 -6.21 -13.90 -7.19
N TRP A 69 -6.92 -12.83 -7.52
CA TRP A 69 -6.33 -11.59 -8.00
C TRP A 69 -5.87 -10.66 -6.87
N LEU A 70 -6.18 -10.99 -5.62
CA LEU A 70 -5.90 -10.15 -4.46
C LEU A 70 -5.00 -10.90 -3.48
N ALA A 71 -3.82 -10.36 -3.23
CA ALA A 71 -2.84 -10.95 -2.33
C ALA A 71 -2.46 -9.98 -1.23
N VAL A 72 -1.76 -10.48 -0.20
CA VAL A 72 -1.31 -9.67 0.94
C VAL A 72 0.17 -9.89 1.14
N VAL A 73 0.92 -8.79 1.22
CA VAL A 73 2.38 -8.79 1.34
C VAL A 73 2.79 -7.87 2.49
N VAL A 74 3.81 -8.25 3.25
CA VAL A 74 4.42 -7.38 4.26
C VAL A 74 5.77 -6.90 3.73
N SER A 75 6.04 -5.61 3.85
CA SER A 75 7.27 -4.98 3.37
C SER A 75 7.99 -4.26 4.51
N PRO A 76 9.34 -4.28 4.52
CA PRO A 76 10.12 -3.53 5.51
C PRO A 76 10.18 -2.03 5.21
N HIS A 77 9.76 -1.58 4.02
CA HIS A 77 9.86 -0.19 3.63
C HIS A 77 8.81 0.66 4.33
N ARG A 78 9.12 1.95 4.52
CA ARG A 78 8.26 2.93 5.19
C ARG A 78 7.53 3.83 4.19
N LEU A 79 8.25 4.32 3.19
CA LEU A 79 7.69 5.26 2.21
C LEU A 79 6.95 4.51 1.11
N VAL A 80 5.83 5.06 0.67
CA VAL A 80 5.04 4.48 -0.43
C VAL A 80 5.88 4.35 -1.70
N ALA A 81 6.76 5.32 -1.98
CA ALA A 81 7.65 5.25 -3.14
C ALA A 81 8.54 4.02 -3.13
N ASP A 82 8.98 3.58 -1.95
CA ASP A 82 9.79 2.37 -1.80
C ASP A 82 8.92 1.11 -1.85
N LEU A 83 7.75 1.15 -1.18
CA LEU A 83 6.80 0.04 -1.21
C LEU A 83 6.35 -0.29 -2.64
N ALA A 84 6.19 0.74 -3.47
CA ALA A 84 5.64 0.61 -4.81
C ALA A 84 6.66 0.27 -5.90
N GLN A 85 7.95 0.13 -5.54
CA GLN A 85 8.98 -0.22 -6.52
C GLN A 85 8.71 -1.57 -7.17
N GLY A 86 8.77 -1.59 -8.50
CA GLY A 86 8.54 -2.81 -9.28
C GLY A 86 7.08 -3.10 -9.61
N TYR A 87 6.15 -2.32 -9.07
CA TYR A 87 4.73 -2.45 -9.41
C TYR A 87 4.37 -1.62 -10.64
N ASP A 88 3.30 -2.00 -11.33
CA ASP A 88 2.82 -1.30 -12.52
C ASP A 88 1.91 -0.12 -12.18
N ALA A 89 1.32 -0.11 -11.00
CA ALA A 89 0.43 0.95 -10.52
C ALA A 89 0.45 1.00 -9.00
N VAL A 90 0.08 2.13 -8.44
CA VAL A 90 -0.16 2.28 -7.02
C VAL A 90 -1.59 2.73 -6.78
N VAL A 91 -2.25 2.08 -5.82
CA VAL A 91 -3.63 2.35 -5.45
C VAL A 91 -3.61 3.00 -4.07
N MET A 92 -4.26 4.14 -3.92
CA MET A 92 -4.34 4.80 -2.63
C MET A 92 -5.58 5.70 -2.55
N GLY A 93 -6.09 5.87 -1.32
CA GLY A 93 -7.14 6.83 -1.05
C GLY A 93 -6.57 8.25 -0.92
N ALA A 94 -7.47 9.23 -0.82
CA ALA A 94 -7.09 10.65 -0.72
C ALA A 94 -6.23 10.95 0.51
N ASP A 95 -6.51 10.31 1.65
CA ASP A 95 -5.75 10.54 2.88
C ASP A 95 -4.30 10.04 2.74
N LYS A 96 -4.12 8.88 2.12
CA LYS A 96 -2.77 8.35 1.86
C LYS A 96 -2.04 9.27 0.89
N TRP A 97 -2.69 9.75 -0.16
CA TRP A 97 -2.09 10.68 -1.10
C TRP A 97 -1.65 11.97 -0.42
N ARG A 98 -2.46 12.52 0.48
CA ARG A 98 -2.09 13.71 1.26
C ARG A 98 -0.84 13.46 2.10
N GLN A 99 -0.72 12.27 2.69
CA GLN A 99 0.48 11.88 3.43
C GLN A 99 1.70 11.79 2.49
N VAL A 100 1.53 11.17 1.33
CA VAL A 100 2.62 10.99 0.36
C VAL A 100 3.20 12.31 -0.11
N ILE A 101 2.37 13.34 -0.28
CA ILE A 101 2.82 14.65 -0.76
C ILE A 101 3.24 15.61 0.36
N ASP A 102 3.10 15.22 1.62
CA ASP A 102 3.46 16.08 2.75
C ASP A 102 4.98 16.02 3.01
N PRO A 103 5.72 17.15 2.89
CA PRO A 103 7.16 17.16 3.13
C PRO A 103 7.58 16.68 4.52
N ALA A 104 6.68 16.71 5.50
CA ALA A 104 6.99 16.28 6.88
C ALA A 104 7.51 14.84 6.94
N TRP A 105 7.10 13.97 6.02
CA TRP A 105 7.54 12.58 5.98
C TRP A 105 8.88 12.38 5.28
N TYR A 106 9.49 13.48 4.81
CA TYR A 106 10.76 13.49 4.06
C TYR A 106 11.77 14.45 4.72
N GLY A 107 11.71 14.59 6.06
CA GLY A 107 12.60 15.48 6.79
C GLY A 107 12.32 16.96 6.52
N ASP A 108 11.06 17.31 6.26
CA ASP A 108 10.61 18.66 5.90
C ASP A 108 11.31 19.21 4.65
N ASP A 109 11.75 18.34 3.75
CA ASP A 109 12.46 18.70 2.53
C ASP A 109 11.55 18.50 1.30
N PRO A 110 11.03 19.59 0.68
CA PRO A 110 10.20 19.47 -0.51
C PRO A 110 10.90 18.82 -1.71
N ALA A 111 12.21 18.98 -1.84
CA ALA A 111 12.95 18.36 -2.93
C ALA A 111 13.00 16.82 -2.75
N ALA A 112 13.18 16.35 -1.53
CA ALA A 112 13.14 14.92 -1.23
C ALA A 112 11.74 14.35 -1.48
N ARG A 113 10.69 15.08 -1.10
CA ARG A 113 9.31 14.72 -1.39
C ARG A 113 9.08 14.59 -2.89
N ASP A 114 9.49 15.58 -3.67
CA ASP A 114 9.32 15.58 -5.12
C ASP A 114 10.05 14.42 -5.78
N ALA A 115 11.26 14.11 -5.33
CA ALA A 115 12.02 12.97 -5.84
C ALA A 115 11.32 11.65 -5.55
N ALA A 116 10.72 11.49 -4.36
CA ALA A 116 9.98 10.29 -3.99
C ALA A 116 8.71 10.14 -4.84
N VAL A 117 7.95 11.21 -5.01
CA VAL A 117 6.73 11.20 -5.83
C VAL A 117 7.04 10.85 -7.27
N ALA A 118 8.16 11.35 -7.81
CA ALA A 118 8.59 11.05 -9.17
C ALA A 118 8.92 9.56 -9.40
N ARG A 119 9.21 8.79 -8.33
CA ARG A 119 9.48 7.35 -8.43
C ARG A 119 8.22 6.48 -8.43
N LEU A 120 7.06 7.06 -8.18
CA LEU A 120 5.81 6.29 -8.19
C LEU A 120 5.48 5.80 -9.60
N PRO A 121 4.91 4.59 -9.71
CA PRO A 121 4.50 4.06 -11.01
C PRO A 121 3.38 4.85 -11.66
#